data_ff5504447cf14e97713b854f94b27fb6
#
_entry.id   ff5504447cf14e97713b854f94b27fb6
#
_cell.length_a   1.000
_cell.length_b   1.000
_cell.length_c   1.000
_cell.angle_alpha   90.00
_cell.angle_beta   90.00
_cell.angle_gamma   90.00
#
_symmetry.space_group_name_H-M   'P 1'
#
loop_
_entity.id
_entity.type
_entity.pdbx_description
1 polymer ?
#
loop_
_entity_poly.entity_id
_entity_poly.type
_entity_poly.pdbx_seq_one_letter_code
_entity_poly.pdbx_strand_id
1 'polypeptide(L)'
;SHDNRTVLYELIRKFKEMGRSIILISHDLEEMLKITDSVSILRDGELLATERNQDIPLEDLKIRMVGRKIEGDYYRSDTTPQFEDQVALSLRDVCTDHLKHVSFDLHKGEIFGLCGLSDSGIREVGQAAYGLLPVDSGEVSLPTHNVSIGNPYQALQNRVAYVPKDRDGEALMMGASIQNNFCLPSVETLKGRFGFLSPKKLYQASSKAREQFSVKSTGVDQLMRALSGGNKQKVNLGRWLIKDLDVLIVDCPTRGVDIGVKAYIYQCLREAKEKGMAILLITDELSEVLGMADTIAVMKDGEICKLLPRSAELSEETIIEVMT
;
A
#
# COMPACT_ATOMS: atom_id res chain seq x y z
N SER A 1 -9.45 -8.68 14.39
CA SER A 1 -10.18 -8.01 15.47
C SER A 1 -9.44 -8.20 16.80
N HIS A 2 -9.53 -7.24 17.70
CA HIS A 2 -8.84 -7.24 19.00
C HIS A 2 -9.22 -8.49 19.82
N ASP A 3 -10.46 -8.92 19.75
CA ASP A 3 -10.97 -10.12 20.44
C ASP A 3 -10.27 -11.40 20.03
N ASN A 4 -9.97 -11.59 18.74
CA ASN A 4 -9.31 -12.79 18.26
C ASN A 4 -7.85 -12.90 18.72
N ARG A 5 -7.15 -11.78 18.88
CA ARG A 5 -5.77 -11.75 19.42
C ARG A 5 -5.75 -12.14 20.89
N THR A 6 -6.67 -11.62 21.68
CA THR A 6 -6.79 -11.96 23.10
C THR A 6 -7.02 -13.45 23.33
N VAL A 7 -7.93 -14.05 22.55
CA VAL A 7 -8.19 -15.51 22.60
C VAL A 7 -6.92 -16.31 22.22
N LEU A 8 -6.17 -15.87 21.19
CA LEU A 8 -4.93 -16.52 20.80
C LEU A 8 -3.87 -16.46 21.95
N TYR A 9 -3.73 -15.31 22.59
CA TYR A 9 -2.76 -15.16 23.70
C TYR A 9 -3.13 -16.02 24.90
N GLU A 10 -4.41 -16.14 25.24
CA GLU A 10 -4.89 -17.03 26.29
C GLU A 10 -4.60 -18.51 25.98
N LEU A 11 -4.84 -18.92 24.73
CA LEU A 11 -4.48 -20.27 24.26
C LEU A 11 -2.99 -20.55 24.37
N ILE A 12 -2.14 -19.60 23.94
CA ILE A 12 -0.68 -19.72 24.03
C ILE A 12 -0.25 -19.88 25.52
N ARG A 13 -0.78 -19.05 26.41
CA ARG A 13 -0.49 -19.15 27.85
C ARG A 13 -0.89 -20.52 28.43
N LYS A 14 -2.10 -20.98 28.11
CA LYS A 14 -2.61 -22.27 28.57
C LYS A 14 -1.76 -23.44 28.08
N PHE A 15 -1.32 -23.45 26.83
CA PHE A 15 -0.42 -24.47 26.30
C PHE A 15 0.95 -24.43 26.97
N LYS A 16 1.48 -23.24 27.27
CA LYS A 16 2.73 -23.04 27.99
C LYS A 16 2.64 -23.60 29.42
N GLU A 17 1.55 -23.35 30.15
CA GLU A 17 1.26 -23.91 31.48
C GLU A 17 1.19 -25.46 31.47
N MET A 18 0.74 -26.04 30.36
CA MET A 18 0.71 -27.48 30.12
C MET A 18 2.08 -28.06 29.74
N GLY A 19 3.16 -27.28 29.79
CA GLY A 19 4.53 -27.69 29.43
C GLY A 19 4.76 -27.88 27.93
N ARG A 20 3.91 -27.29 27.06
CA ARG A 20 4.09 -27.35 25.61
C ARG A 20 5.01 -26.24 25.12
N SER A 21 5.85 -26.58 24.15
CA SER A 21 6.65 -25.58 23.41
C SER A 21 5.86 -25.10 22.19
N ILE A 22 5.90 -23.80 21.92
CA ILE A 22 5.18 -23.15 20.83
C ILE A 22 6.17 -22.37 19.98
N ILE A 23 6.11 -22.54 18.67
CA ILE A 23 6.84 -21.72 17.70
C ILE A 23 5.84 -20.80 17.05
N LEU A 24 6.04 -19.49 17.22
CA LEU A 24 5.26 -18.45 16.55
C LEU A 24 6.11 -17.84 15.44
N ILE A 25 5.55 -17.73 14.24
CA ILE A 25 6.16 -17.02 13.11
C ILE A 25 5.30 -15.82 12.81
N SER A 26 5.85 -14.62 13.04
CA SER A 26 5.17 -13.36 12.81
C SER A 26 6.16 -12.29 12.34
N HIS A 27 5.67 -11.28 11.68
CA HIS A 27 6.39 -10.04 11.38
C HIS A 27 5.92 -8.87 12.28
N ASP A 28 4.90 -9.08 13.09
CA ASP A 28 4.45 -8.14 14.11
C ASP A 28 5.36 -8.27 15.35
N LEU A 29 6.34 -7.36 15.43
CA LEU A 29 7.37 -7.40 16.47
C LEU A 29 6.83 -7.06 17.84
N GLU A 30 5.88 -6.14 17.93
CA GLU A 30 5.27 -5.76 19.20
C GLU A 30 4.46 -6.91 19.79
N GLU A 31 3.73 -7.63 18.93
CA GLU A 31 3.02 -8.84 19.31
C GLU A 31 3.98 -9.92 19.80
N MET A 32 5.03 -10.18 19.02
CA MET A 32 6.05 -11.19 19.40
C MET A 32 6.69 -10.90 20.74
N LEU A 33 7.11 -9.66 20.99
CA LEU A 33 7.72 -9.26 22.25
C LEU A 33 6.77 -9.38 23.45
N LYS A 34 5.46 -9.33 23.27
CA LYS A 34 4.47 -9.48 24.35
C LYS A 34 4.29 -10.94 24.81
N ILE A 35 4.51 -11.92 23.95
CA ILE A 35 4.08 -13.30 24.20
C ILE A 35 5.18 -14.36 24.12
N THR A 36 6.36 -14.05 23.55
CA THR A 36 7.46 -14.99 23.39
C THR A 36 8.48 -14.89 24.51
N ASP A 37 9.20 -15.98 24.82
CA ASP A 37 10.31 -16.01 25.77
C ASP A 37 11.64 -15.69 25.07
N SER A 38 11.76 -16.05 23.80
CA SER A 38 12.95 -15.82 22.98
C SER A 38 12.54 -15.52 21.54
N VAL A 39 13.34 -14.74 20.85
CA VAL A 39 13.13 -14.35 19.45
C VAL A 39 14.33 -14.81 18.62
N SER A 40 14.04 -15.51 17.53
CA SER A 40 15.02 -15.89 16.52
C SER A 40 14.82 -15.06 15.27
N ILE A 41 15.87 -14.38 14.81
CA ILE A 41 15.85 -13.52 13.64
C ILE A 41 16.34 -14.31 12.44
N LEU A 42 15.44 -14.54 11.47
CA LEU A 42 15.78 -15.14 10.18
C LEU A 42 15.74 -14.07 9.09
N ARG A 43 16.76 -14.04 8.24
CA ARG A 43 16.83 -13.17 7.08
C ARG A 43 17.50 -13.86 5.90
N ASP A 44 16.90 -13.76 4.72
CA ASP A 44 17.42 -14.37 3.48
C ASP A 44 17.74 -15.88 3.62
N GLY A 45 17.04 -16.59 4.53
CA GLY A 45 17.23 -18.02 4.81
C GLY A 45 18.29 -18.34 5.86
N GLU A 46 18.94 -17.35 6.43
CA GLU A 46 19.96 -17.51 7.47
C GLU A 46 19.45 -17.09 8.84
N LEU A 47 19.81 -17.86 9.89
CA LEU A 47 19.57 -17.52 11.28
C LEU A 47 20.64 -16.53 11.74
N LEU A 48 20.27 -15.28 11.96
CA LEU A 48 21.21 -14.22 12.36
C LEU A 48 21.49 -14.20 13.85
N ALA A 49 20.45 -14.41 14.67
CA ALA A 49 20.55 -14.40 16.13
C ALA A 49 19.36 -15.12 16.77
N THR A 50 19.57 -15.60 18.00
CA THR A 50 18.51 -16.03 18.91
C THR A 50 18.80 -15.40 20.26
N GLU A 51 17.88 -14.59 20.76
CA GLU A 51 18.04 -13.80 21.98
C GLU A 51 16.80 -13.95 22.88
N ARG A 52 16.99 -13.72 24.19
CA ARG A 52 15.85 -13.65 25.10
C ARG A 52 15.07 -12.37 24.89
N ASN A 53 13.76 -12.46 24.92
CA ASN A 53 12.86 -11.32 24.64
C ASN A 53 13.14 -10.08 25.52
N GLN A 54 13.57 -10.28 26.77
CA GLN A 54 13.80 -9.19 27.74
C GLN A 54 15.03 -8.31 27.40
N ASP A 55 15.90 -8.78 26.52
CA ASP A 55 17.21 -8.20 26.24
C ASP A 55 17.26 -7.41 24.92
N ILE A 56 16.16 -7.40 24.13
CA ILE A 56 16.17 -6.82 22.77
C ILE A 56 15.31 -5.56 22.71
N PRO A 57 15.88 -4.37 22.49
CA PRO A 57 15.13 -3.19 22.12
C PRO A 57 14.41 -3.39 20.76
N LEU A 58 13.16 -2.94 20.66
CA LEU A 58 12.35 -3.08 19.45
C LEU A 58 13.05 -2.49 18.21
N GLU A 59 13.74 -1.37 18.36
CA GLU A 59 14.46 -0.71 17.27
C GLU A 59 15.66 -1.55 16.78
N ASP A 60 16.38 -2.20 17.67
CA ASP A 60 17.48 -3.10 17.30
C ASP A 60 16.96 -4.33 16.55
N LEU A 61 15.81 -4.85 16.96
CA LEU A 61 15.14 -5.95 16.29
C LEU A 61 14.74 -5.57 14.85
N LYS A 62 14.15 -4.39 14.67
CA LYS A 62 13.82 -3.84 13.34
C LYS A 62 15.05 -3.71 12.45
N ILE A 63 16.14 -3.14 12.97
CA ILE A 63 17.39 -2.96 12.24
C ILE A 63 17.98 -4.31 11.79
N ARG A 64 18.02 -5.30 12.66
CA ARG A 64 18.57 -6.64 12.35
C ARG A 64 17.71 -7.38 11.32
N MET A 65 16.39 -7.29 11.40
CA MET A 65 15.47 -7.89 10.42
C MET A 65 15.63 -7.28 9.04
N VAL A 66 15.73 -5.96 8.96
CA VAL A 66 15.88 -5.21 7.68
C VAL A 66 17.33 -5.33 7.15
N GLY A 67 18.32 -5.54 8.04
CA GLY A 67 19.74 -5.67 7.69
C GLY A 67 20.45 -4.37 7.41
N ARG A 68 19.77 -3.25 7.56
CA ARG A 68 20.33 -1.88 7.53
C ARG A 68 19.49 -1.01 8.46
N LYS A 69 20.08 0.06 8.94
CA LYS A 69 19.33 1.11 9.61
C LYS A 69 18.29 1.61 8.60
N ILE A 70 17.03 1.69 9.00
CA ILE A 70 16.02 2.32 8.15
C ILE A 70 16.46 3.79 8.04
N GLU A 71 16.96 4.17 6.86
CA GLU A 71 17.36 5.55 6.62
C GLU A 71 16.11 6.42 6.55
N GLY A 72 16.01 7.40 7.42
CA GLY A 72 14.84 8.24 7.60
C GLY A 72 13.76 7.62 8.50
N ASP A 73 12.68 8.37 8.67
CA ASP A 73 11.56 7.94 9.48
C ASP A 73 10.76 6.83 8.79
N TYR A 74 10.33 5.82 9.54
CA TYR A 74 9.50 4.74 9.03
C TYR A 74 8.17 5.28 8.48
N TYR A 75 7.57 6.18 9.22
CA TYR A 75 6.44 7.01 8.81
C TYR A 75 6.89 8.46 8.59
N ARG A 76 5.97 9.32 8.20
CA ARG A 76 6.21 10.78 8.11
C ARG A 76 6.39 11.35 9.52
N SER A 77 7.36 12.27 9.66
CA SER A 77 7.64 12.96 10.93
C SER A 77 6.90 14.29 11.08
N ASP A 78 6.37 14.84 9.98
CA ASP A 78 5.56 16.06 10.00
C ASP A 78 4.18 15.80 10.63
N THR A 79 3.62 16.82 11.27
CA THR A 79 2.35 16.74 12.00
C THR A 79 1.24 17.60 11.38
N THR A 80 1.49 18.19 10.23
CA THR A 80 0.52 19.05 9.53
C THR A 80 0.35 18.58 8.09
N PRO A 81 -0.87 18.74 7.51
CA PRO A 81 -1.09 18.46 6.10
C PRO A 81 -0.21 19.36 5.21
N GLN A 82 0.32 18.79 4.13
CA GLN A 82 1.16 19.52 3.17
C GLN A 82 0.80 19.08 1.75
N PHE A 83 0.03 19.89 1.04
CA PHE A 83 -0.39 19.66 -0.35
C PHE A 83 -0.79 20.98 -1.02
N GLU A 84 -0.95 20.95 -2.34
CA GLU A 84 -1.41 22.10 -3.14
C GLU A 84 -2.95 22.22 -3.11
N ASP A 85 -3.51 23.41 -3.28
CA ASP A 85 -4.99 23.60 -3.33
C ASP A 85 -5.64 23.01 -4.59
N GLN A 86 -4.83 22.56 -5.57
CA GLN A 86 -5.32 22.03 -6.83
C GLN A 86 -5.91 20.63 -6.66
N VAL A 87 -7.22 20.48 -6.96
CA VAL A 87 -7.92 19.20 -6.91
C VAL A 87 -7.51 18.33 -8.10
N ALA A 88 -6.93 17.18 -7.84
CA ALA A 88 -6.51 16.20 -8.85
C ALA A 88 -7.62 15.18 -9.15
N LEU A 89 -8.34 14.71 -8.11
CA LEU A 89 -9.47 13.79 -8.24
C LEU A 89 -10.62 14.26 -7.34
N SER A 90 -11.83 14.22 -7.84
CA SER A 90 -13.04 14.61 -7.10
C SER A 90 -14.12 13.55 -7.23
N LEU A 91 -14.66 13.14 -6.09
CA LEU A 91 -15.89 12.37 -6.01
C LEU A 91 -17.02 13.27 -5.51
N ARG A 92 -18.18 13.20 -6.15
CA ARG A 92 -19.36 13.99 -5.77
C ARG A 92 -20.59 13.11 -5.75
N ASP A 93 -21.15 12.95 -4.56
CA ASP A 93 -22.41 12.24 -4.31
C ASP A 93 -22.44 10.83 -4.91
N VAL A 94 -21.28 10.13 -4.84
CA VAL A 94 -21.10 8.81 -5.47
C VAL A 94 -21.86 7.75 -4.69
N CYS A 95 -22.79 7.09 -5.39
CA CYS A 95 -23.56 5.96 -4.88
C CYS A 95 -23.31 4.72 -5.75
N THR A 96 -23.26 3.56 -5.11
CA THR A 96 -23.21 2.22 -5.71
C THR A 96 -24.00 1.27 -4.79
N ASP A 97 -24.07 -0.01 -5.12
CA ASP A 97 -24.66 -1.02 -4.21
C ASP A 97 -24.03 -1.00 -2.80
N HIS A 98 -22.79 -0.51 -2.67
CA HIS A 98 -22.00 -0.51 -1.42
C HIS A 98 -21.64 0.88 -0.91
N LEU A 99 -21.82 1.92 -1.69
CA LEU A 99 -21.46 3.30 -1.35
C LEU A 99 -22.70 4.19 -1.32
N LYS A 100 -22.73 5.10 -0.35
CA LYS A 100 -23.84 6.03 -0.13
C LYS A 100 -23.31 7.45 -0.03
N HIS A 101 -23.59 8.26 -1.04
CA HIS A 101 -23.32 9.71 -1.07
C HIS A 101 -21.85 10.08 -0.77
N VAL A 102 -20.89 9.26 -1.23
CA VAL A 102 -19.47 9.52 -0.98
C VAL A 102 -19.00 10.75 -1.74
N SER A 103 -18.47 11.72 -0.99
CA SER A 103 -17.96 12.98 -1.54
C SER A 103 -16.66 13.39 -0.86
N PHE A 104 -15.60 13.62 -1.65
CA PHE A 104 -14.33 14.20 -1.20
C PHE A 104 -13.51 14.72 -2.38
N ASP A 105 -12.54 15.57 -2.06
CA ASP A 105 -11.51 16.01 -2.98
C ASP A 105 -10.16 15.44 -2.57
N LEU A 106 -9.40 14.98 -3.53
CA LEU A 106 -7.99 14.59 -3.39
C LEU A 106 -7.14 15.63 -4.12
N HIS A 107 -6.24 16.25 -3.41
CA HIS A 107 -5.43 17.35 -3.91
C HIS A 107 -4.08 16.88 -4.43
N LYS A 108 -3.47 17.68 -5.28
CA LYS A 108 -2.15 17.42 -5.81
C LYS A 108 -1.09 17.44 -4.70
N GLY A 109 -0.26 16.40 -4.65
CA GLY A 109 0.72 16.23 -3.58
C GLY A 109 0.11 15.85 -2.22
N GLU A 110 -1.13 15.36 -2.18
CA GLU A 110 -1.80 14.86 -0.99
C GLU A 110 -1.72 13.33 -0.92
N ILE A 111 -1.53 12.79 0.27
CA ILE A 111 -1.87 11.41 0.61
C ILE A 111 -3.18 11.45 1.37
N PHE A 112 -4.28 11.10 0.70
CA PHE A 112 -5.61 11.00 1.30
C PHE A 112 -5.84 9.56 1.72
N GLY A 113 -5.95 9.32 3.02
CA GLY A 113 -6.14 8.00 3.62
C GLY A 113 -7.61 7.64 3.76
N LEU A 114 -8.00 6.47 3.27
CA LEU A 114 -9.30 5.87 3.54
C LEU A 114 -9.12 4.70 4.51
N CYS A 115 -9.81 4.74 5.65
CA CYS A 115 -9.82 3.65 6.61
C CYS A 115 -11.25 3.34 7.09
N GLY A 116 -11.46 2.11 7.53
CA GLY A 116 -12.75 1.61 7.99
C GLY A 116 -12.67 0.13 8.29
N LEU A 117 -13.76 -0.44 8.79
CA LEU A 117 -13.90 -1.87 8.94
C LEU A 117 -13.95 -2.55 7.55
N SER A 118 -13.73 -3.86 7.50
CA SER A 118 -13.56 -4.61 6.23
C SER A 118 -14.74 -4.49 5.25
N ASP A 119 -15.93 -4.19 5.74
CA ASP A 119 -17.19 -4.05 5.00
C ASP A 119 -17.69 -2.60 4.92
N SER A 120 -16.84 -1.63 5.28
CA SER A 120 -17.19 -0.21 5.29
C SER A 120 -17.26 0.46 3.92
N GLY A 121 -16.85 -0.22 2.85
CA GLY A 121 -16.86 0.33 1.49
C GLY A 121 -15.56 1.02 1.05
N ILE A 122 -14.49 0.99 1.86
CA ILE A 122 -13.22 1.67 1.52
C ILE A 122 -12.62 1.19 0.20
N ARG A 123 -12.71 -0.11 -0.09
CA ARG A 123 -12.20 -0.70 -1.33
C ARG A 123 -13.03 -0.27 -2.53
N GLU A 124 -14.34 -0.26 -2.37
CA GLU A 124 -15.31 0.12 -3.38
C GLU A 124 -15.12 1.59 -3.81
N VAL A 125 -14.73 2.48 -2.89
CA VAL A 125 -14.34 3.86 -3.23
C VAL A 125 -13.16 3.88 -4.20
N GLY A 126 -12.11 3.12 -3.93
CA GLY A 126 -10.95 3.04 -4.83
C GLY A 126 -11.30 2.46 -6.19
N GLN A 127 -12.14 1.44 -6.23
CA GLN A 127 -12.61 0.82 -7.47
C GLN A 127 -13.51 1.76 -8.26
N ALA A 128 -14.42 2.50 -7.62
CA ALA A 128 -15.25 3.52 -8.24
C ALA A 128 -14.40 4.69 -8.77
N ALA A 129 -13.43 5.16 -7.97
CA ALA A 129 -12.51 6.24 -8.35
C ALA A 129 -11.66 5.89 -9.58
N TYR A 130 -11.36 4.62 -9.81
CA TYR A 130 -10.66 4.13 -11.00
C TYR A 130 -11.61 3.72 -12.15
N GLY A 131 -12.92 3.69 -11.91
CA GLY A 131 -13.92 3.24 -12.88
C GLY A 131 -14.01 1.72 -13.05
N LEU A 132 -13.50 0.93 -12.09
CA LEU A 132 -13.69 -0.53 -12.04
C LEU A 132 -15.09 -0.91 -11.56
N LEU A 133 -15.64 -0.12 -10.63
CA LEU A 133 -16.99 -0.28 -10.12
C LEU A 133 -17.88 0.77 -10.79
N PRO A 134 -18.97 0.38 -11.46
CA PRO A 134 -19.93 1.33 -12.01
C PRO A 134 -20.57 2.18 -10.91
N VAL A 135 -20.77 3.46 -11.20
CA VAL A 135 -21.42 4.43 -10.31
C VAL A 135 -22.88 4.56 -10.71
N ASP A 136 -23.82 4.32 -9.77
CA ASP A 136 -25.26 4.40 -10.01
C ASP A 136 -25.74 5.86 -10.07
N SER A 137 -25.18 6.71 -9.20
CA SER A 137 -25.41 8.15 -9.19
C SER A 137 -24.20 8.91 -8.67
N GLY A 138 -24.13 10.21 -8.94
CA GLY A 138 -22.97 11.04 -8.62
C GLY A 138 -21.94 11.04 -9.74
N GLU A 139 -20.74 11.53 -9.44
CA GLU A 139 -19.70 11.70 -10.44
C GLU A 139 -18.30 11.50 -9.84
N VAL A 140 -17.45 10.82 -10.60
CA VAL A 140 -15.99 10.77 -10.39
C VAL A 140 -15.32 11.58 -11.50
N SER A 141 -14.56 12.59 -11.14
CA SER A 141 -13.96 13.51 -12.13
C SER A 141 -12.51 13.87 -11.81
N LEU A 142 -11.82 14.27 -12.86
CA LEU A 142 -10.46 14.84 -12.80
C LEU A 142 -10.57 16.32 -13.20
N PRO A 143 -10.73 17.25 -12.23
CA PRO A 143 -10.95 18.66 -12.54
C PRO A 143 -9.81 19.29 -13.35
N THR A 144 -8.57 18.86 -13.13
CA THR A 144 -7.40 19.32 -13.88
C THR A 144 -7.43 18.96 -15.36
N HIS A 145 -8.11 17.89 -15.73
CA HIS A 145 -8.26 17.41 -17.11
C HIS A 145 -9.63 17.73 -17.69
N ASN A 146 -10.58 18.21 -16.86
CA ASN A 146 -11.98 18.41 -17.22
C ASN A 146 -12.63 17.14 -17.81
N VAL A 147 -12.41 15.99 -17.15
CA VAL A 147 -12.85 14.66 -17.58
C VAL A 147 -13.53 13.94 -16.44
N SER A 148 -14.65 13.26 -16.74
CA SER A 148 -15.29 12.31 -15.82
C SER A 148 -14.79 10.88 -16.11
N ILE A 149 -14.59 10.10 -15.04
CA ILE A 149 -14.12 8.72 -15.12
C ILE A 149 -15.32 7.78 -15.02
N GLY A 150 -15.57 7.03 -16.09
CA GLY A 150 -16.60 5.99 -16.13
C GLY A 150 -16.06 4.58 -16.37
N ASN A 151 -14.75 4.43 -16.64
CA ASN A 151 -14.11 3.15 -16.85
C ASN A 151 -12.59 3.24 -16.68
N PRO A 152 -11.88 2.10 -16.46
CA PRO A 152 -10.43 2.06 -16.23
C PRO A 152 -9.59 2.58 -17.40
N TYR A 153 -10.09 2.46 -18.63
CA TYR A 153 -9.39 2.96 -19.80
C TYR A 153 -9.30 4.50 -19.78
N GLN A 154 -10.40 5.17 -19.45
CA GLN A 154 -10.41 6.63 -19.28
C GLN A 154 -9.49 7.07 -18.14
N ALA A 155 -9.52 6.38 -17.00
CA ALA A 155 -8.62 6.64 -15.88
C ALA A 155 -7.15 6.56 -16.31
N LEU A 156 -6.76 5.47 -16.96
CA LEU A 156 -5.38 5.24 -17.41
C LEU A 156 -4.92 6.27 -18.45
N GLN A 157 -5.78 6.65 -19.40
CA GLN A 157 -5.50 7.68 -20.41
C GLN A 157 -5.29 9.07 -19.79
N ASN A 158 -5.93 9.33 -18.65
CA ASN A 158 -5.85 10.58 -17.91
C ASN A 158 -4.92 10.47 -16.68
N ARG A 159 -3.90 9.61 -16.77
CA ARG A 159 -2.78 9.55 -15.81
C ARG A 159 -3.19 9.13 -14.39
N VAL A 160 -4.26 8.35 -14.27
CA VAL A 160 -4.68 7.70 -13.03
C VAL A 160 -4.25 6.23 -13.07
N ALA A 161 -3.74 5.72 -11.95
CA ALA A 161 -3.38 4.31 -11.79
C ALA A 161 -4.01 3.71 -10.53
N TYR A 162 -4.22 2.39 -10.56
CA TYR A 162 -4.76 1.62 -9.44
C TYR A 162 -3.88 0.42 -9.12
N VAL A 163 -3.51 0.28 -7.86
CA VAL A 163 -2.77 -0.86 -7.30
C VAL A 163 -3.73 -1.63 -6.40
N PRO A 164 -4.25 -2.79 -6.83
CA PRO A 164 -5.23 -3.55 -6.07
C PRO A 164 -4.60 -4.29 -4.89
N LYS A 165 -5.44 -4.63 -3.90
CA LYS A 165 -5.11 -5.38 -2.68
C LYS A 165 -4.58 -6.78 -2.97
N ASP A 166 -5.18 -7.49 -3.92
CA ASP A 166 -4.72 -8.80 -4.37
C ASP A 166 -3.74 -8.68 -5.54
N ARG A 167 -2.45 -8.51 -5.19
CA ARG A 167 -1.39 -8.37 -6.21
C ARG A 167 -1.23 -9.59 -7.10
N ASP A 168 -1.40 -10.80 -6.54
CA ASP A 168 -1.12 -12.06 -7.24
C ASP A 168 -2.29 -12.48 -8.15
N GLY A 169 -3.52 -12.16 -7.76
CA GLY A 169 -4.74 -12.47 -8.51
C GLY A 169 -5.21 -11.36 -9.47
N GLU A 170 -5.07 -10.08 -9.06
CA GLU A 170 -5.65 -8.95 -9.80
C GLU A 170 -4.60 -8.08 -10.50
N ALA A 171 -3.37 -7.98 -9.96
CA ALA A 171 -2.41 -7.01 -10.45
C ALA A 171 -1.34 -7.60 -11.36
N LEU A 172 -0.72 -8.71 -11.00
CA LEU A 172 0.48 -9.23 -11.64
C LEU A 172 0.21 -10.44 -12.51
N MET A 173 0.81 -10.45 -13.68
CA MET A 173 0.82 -11.63 -14.55
C MET A 173 1.85 -12.63 -14.03
N MET A 174 1.44 -13.55 -13.13
CA MET A 174 2.31 -14.48 -12.42
C MET A 174 3.06 -15.46 -13.34
N GLY A 175 2.49 -15.80 -14.50
CA GLY A 175 3.10 -16.64 -15.53
C GLY A 175 4.01 -15.89 -16.50
N ALA A 176 4.09 -14.56 -16.40
CA ALA A 176 4.91 -13.71 -17.27
C ALA A 176 6.20 -13.28 -16.57
N SER A 177 7.13 -12.73 -17.34
CA SER A 177 8.41 -12.21 -16.84
C SER A 177 8.26 -10.89 -16.09
N ILE A 178 9.28 -10.52 -15.31
CA ILE A 178 9.43 -9.19 -14.70
C ILE A 178 9.36 -8.11 -15.79
N GLN A 179 10.03 -8.32 -16.93
CA GLN A 179 9.98 -7.39 -18.06
C GLN A 179 8.55 -7.12 -18.52
N ASN A 180 7.77 -8.17 -18.74
CA ASN A 180 6.39 -8.02 -19.20
C ASN A 180 5.54 -7.25 -18.19
N ASN A 181 5.69 -7.56 -16.91
CA ASN A 181 4.95 -6.88 -15.83
C ASN A 181 5.32 -5.40 -15.69
N PHE A 182 6.61 -5.03 -15.80
CA PHE A 182 7.01 -3.63 -15.76
C PHE A 182 6.57 -2.86 -17.01
N CYS A 183 6.68 -3.47 -18.20
CA CYS A 183 6.43 -2.78 -19.45
C CYS A 183 4.96 -2.65 -19.82
N LEU A 184 4.08 -3.55 -19.33
CA LEU A 184 2.67 -3.58 -19.71
C LEU A 184 1.95 -2.24 -19.55
N PRO A 185 2.00 -1.56 -18.38
CA PRO A 185 1.32 -0.28 -18.21
C PRO A 185 1.88 0.84 -19.11
N SER A 186 3.10 0.68 -19.61
CA SER A 186 3.83 1.67 -20.41
C SER A 186 3.94 1.30 -21.89
N VAL A 187 3.18 0.29 -22.35
CA VAL A 187 3.25 -0.18 -23.74
C VAL A 187 3.05 0.95 -24.74
N GLU A 188 2.10 1.85 -24.51
CA GLU A 188 1.81 2.97 -25.40
C GLU A 188 3.01 3.91 -25.58
N THR A 189 3.76 4.18 -24.51
CA THR A 189 4.95 5.05 -24.55
C THR A 189 6.19 4.32 -25.07
N LEU A 190 6.22 2.99 -24.99
CA LEU A 190 7.33 2.15 -25.47
C LEU A 190 7.21 1.81 -26.95
N LYS A 191 6.01 1.94 -27.55
CA LYS A 191 5.78 1.75 -28.97
C LYS A 191 6.70 2.65 -29.81
N GLY A 192 7.28 2.06 -30.82
CA GLY A 192 7.98 2.78 -31.88
C GLY A 192 7.05 3.17 -33.04
N ARG A 193 7.66 3.66 -34.10
CA ARG A 193 6.94 3.94 -35.35
C ARG A 193 6.19 2.68 -35.82
N PHE A 194 4.97 2.85 -36.29
CA PHE A 194 4.06 1.78 -36.73
C PHE A 194 3.61 0.80 -35.62
N GLY A 195 3.70 1.16 -34.32
CA GLY A 195 3.23 0.33 -33.21
C GLY A 195 4.16 -0.83 -32.82
N PHE A 196 5.35 -0.94 -33.42
CA PHE A 196 6.30 -2.01 -33.06
C PHE A 196 6.94 -1.78 -31.70
N LEU A 197 6.99 -2.86 -30.90
CA LEU A 197 7.69 -2.90 -29.61
C LEU A 197 9.10 -3.47 -29.85
N SER A 198 10.13 -2.64 -29.62
CA SER A 198 11.51 -3.08 -29.73
C SER A 198 11.92 -3.92 -28.52
N PRO A 199 12.36 -5.19 -28.68
CA PRO A 199 12.85 -6.01 -27.58
C PRO A 199 13.97 -5.34 -26.78
N LYS A 200 14.86 -4.63 -27.47
CA LYS A 200 15.95 -3.86 -26.82
C LYS A 200 15.42 -2.74 -25.94
N LYS A 201 14.39 -1.99 -26.37
CA LYS A 201 13.76 -0.93 -25.55
C LYS A 201 13.05 -1.51 -24.35
N LEU A 202 12.31 -2.61 -24.52
CA LEU A 202 11.63 -3.30 -23.41
C LEU A 202 12.63 -3.79 -22.37
N TYR A 203 13.72 -4.43 -22.80
CA TYR A 203 14.78 -4.88 -21.91
C TYR A 203 15.44 -3.72 -21.15
N GLN A 204 15.78 -2.63 -21.84
CA GLN A 204 16.38 -1.46 -21.22
C GLN A 204 15.45 -0.80 -20.20
N ALA A 205 14.16 -0.61 -20.53
CA ALA A 205 13.17 -0.03 -19.64
C ALA A 205 12.96 -0.89 -18.39
N SER A 206 12.78 -2.19 -18.57
CA SER A 206 12.57 -3.12 -17.45
C SER A 206 13.82 -3.31 -16.58
N SER A 207 15.03 -3.33 -17.17
CA SER A 207 16.28 -3.40 -16.41
C SER A 207 16.48 -2.16 -15.55
N LYS A 208 16.24 -0.97 -16.12
CA LYS A 208 16.28 0.29 -15.37
C LYS A 208 15.27 0.30 -14.23
N ALA A 209 14.03 -0.13 -14.49
CA ALA A 209 12.99 -0.23 -13.45
C ALA A 209 13.38 -1.23 -12.36
N ARG A 210 13.89 -2.42 -12.72
CA ARG A 210 14.38 -3.41 -11.77
C ARG A 210 15.42 -2.86 -10.81
N GLU A 211 16.38 -2.09 -11.33
CA GLU A 211 17.42 -1.44 -10.53
C GLU A 211 16.85 -0.33 -9.67
N GLN A 212 16.05 0.56 -10.24
CA GLN A 212 15.42 1.69 -9.54
C GLN A 212 14.60 1.23 -8.34
N PHE A 213 13.83 0.15 -8.48
CA PHE A 213 13.00 -0.41 -7.39
C PHE A 213 13.71 -1.51 -6.60
N SER A 214 15.02 -1.69 -6.80
CA SER A 214 15.83 -2.67 -6.05
C SER A 214 15.17 -4.06 -6.00
N VAL A 215 14.66 -4.56 -7.15
CA VAL A 215 14.03 -5.86 -7.25
C VAL A 215 15.09 -6.95 -7.30
N LYS A 216 15.16 -7.77 -6.25
CA LYS A 216 16.07 -8.92 -6.17
C LYS A 216 15.60 -10.03 -7.10
N SER A 217 16.34 -10.28 -8.19
CA SER A 217 16.04 -11.29 -9.20
C SER A 217 17.28 -11.66 -9.99
N THR A 218 17.27 -12.81 -10.68
CA THR A 218 18.35 -13.26 -11.56
C THR A 218 18.42 -12.48 -12.87
N GLY A 219 17.35 -11.79 -13.25
CA GLY A 219 17.24 -10.98 -14.46
C GLY A 219 15.79 -10.56 -14.72
N VAL A 220 15.55 -9.74 -15.72
CA VAL A 220 14.20 -9.29 -16.07
C VAL A 220 13.34 -10.37 -16.74
N ASP A 221 13.97 -11.44 -17.23
CA ASP A 221 13.30 -12.60 -17.84
C ASP A 221 12.74 -13.58 -16.79
N GLN A 222 13.14 -13.43 -15.51
CA GLN A 222 12.62 -14.25 -14.43
C GLN A 222 11.10 -14.11 -14.32
N LEU A 223 10.41 -15.25 -14.11
CA LEU A 223 8.95 -15.27 -13.96
C LEU A 223 8.53 -14.67 -12.62
N MET A 224 7.44 -13.90 -12.62
CA MET A 224 6.89 -13.26 -11.42
C MET A 224 6.61 -14.25 -10.29
N ARG A 225 6.09 -15.44 -10.61
CA ARG A 225 5.81 -16.48 -9.59
C ARG A 225 7.02 -16.93 -8.80
N ALA A 226 8.24 -16.76 -9.34
CA ALA A 226 9.49 -17.15 -8.68
C ALA A 226 10.05 -16.06 -7.75
N LEU A 227 9.41 -14.90 -7.66
CA LEU A 227 9.81 -13.83 -6.75
C LEU A 227 9.20 -14.00 -5.36
N SER A 228 9.93 -13.51 -4.33
CA SER A 228 9.35 -13.32 -2.99
C SER A 228 8.22 -12.29 -3.00
N GLY A 229 7.32 -12.35 -2.01
CA GLY A 229 6.20 -11.41 -1.87
C GLY A 229 6.63 -9.95 -1.91
N GLY A 230 7.71 -9.60 -1.21
CA GLY A 230 8.25 -8.23 -1.22
C GLY A 230 8.77 -7.78 -2.58
N ASN A 231 9.45 -8.66 -3.35
CA ASN A 231 9.89 -8.31 -4.69
C ASN A 231 8.74 -8.20 -5.69
N LYS A 232 7.70 -9.04 -5.56
CA LYS A 232 6.45 -8.89 -6.32
C LYS A 232 5.80 -7.53 -6.07
N GLN A 233 5.74 -7.11 -4.80
CA GLN A 233 5.14 -5.81 -4.45
C GLN A 233 5.94 -4.63 -4.99
N LYS A 234 7.27 -4.72 -5.00
CA LYS A 234 8.13 -3.72 -5.65
C LYS A 234 7.86 -3.60 -7.15
N VAL A 235 7.66 -4.72 -7.84
CA VAL A 235 7.26 -4.70 -9.26
C VAL A 235 5.86 -4.13 -9.43
N ASN A 236 4.91 -4.53 -8.55
CA ASN A 236 3.53 -4.07 -8.61
C ASN A 236 3.41 -2.54 -8.47
N LEU A 237 4.08 -1.95 -7.50
CA LEU A 237 4.09 -0.50 -7.31
C LEU A 237 4.99 0.18 -8.36
N GLY A 238 6.18 -0.36 -8.60
CA GLY A 238 7.18 0.24 -9.47
C GLY A 238 6.71 0.41 -10.91
N ARG A 239 5.93 -0.54 -11.46
CA ARG A 239 5.40 -0.43 -12.83
C ARG A 239 4.51 0.79 -13.06
N TRP A 240 3.92 1.33 -11.99
CA TRP A 240 3.12 2.54 -12.01
C TRP A 240 3.96 3.78 -11.75
N LEU A 241 4.87 3.74 -10.77
CA LEU A 241 5.73 4.87 -10.38
C LEU A 241 6.78 5.26 -11.45
N ILE A 242 7.04 4.41 -12.44
CA ILE A 242 7.86 4.80 -13.61
C ILE A 242 7.08 5.64 -14.63
N LYS A 243 5.76 5.71 -14.50
CA LYS A 243 4.91 6.52 -15.37
C LYS A 243 4.75 7.92 -14.80
N ASP A 244 4.47 8.84 -15.69
CA ASP A 244 4.05 10.18 -15.33
C ASP A 244 2.55 10.14 -14.98
N LEU A 245 2.24 10.07 -13.69
CA LEU A 245 0.88 9.96 -13.14
C LEU A 245 0.52 11.22 -12.35
N ASP A 246 -0.75 11.59 -12.41
CA ASP A 246 -1.32 12.64 -11.57
C ASP A 246 -1.95 12.05 -10.31
N VAL A 247 -2.57 10.86 -10.44
CA VAL A 247 -3.26 10.18 -9.34
C VAL A 247 -2.81 8.72 -9.25
N LEU A 248 -2.50 8.28 -8.05
CA LEU A 248 -2.19 6.89 -7.73
C LEU A 248 -3.13 6.40 -6.62
N ILE A 249 -3.96 5.42 -6.91
CA ILE A 249 -4.82 4.74 -5.95
C ILE A 249 -4.11 3.46 -5.51
N VAL A 250 -3.89 3.29 -4.21
CA VAL A 250 -3.22 2.11 -3.65
C VAL A 250 -4.08 1.46 -2.57
N ASP A 251 -4.46 0.20 -2.81
CA ASP A 251 -5.29 -0.59 -1.91
C ASP A 251 -4.40 -1.58 -1.13
N CYS A 252 -4.24 -1.36 0.16
CA CYS A 252 -3.41 -2.13 1.09
C CYS A 252 -2.00 -2.43 0.54
N PRO A 253 -1.22 -1.40 0.19
CA PRO A 253 0.05 -1.56 -0.54
C PRO A 253 1.10 -2.35 0.23
N THR A 254 0.96 -2.48 1.54
CA THR A 254 1.94 -3.16 2.41
C THR A 254 1.48 -4.53 2.90
N ARG A 255 0.33 -5.02 2.39
CA ARG A 255 -0.22 -6.30 2.82
C ARG A 255 0.69 -7.47 2.45
N GLY A 256 1.02 -8.31 3.46
CA GLY A 256 1.76 -9.53 3.28
C GLY A 256 3.22 -9.34 2.84
N VAL A 257 3.83 -8.23 3.25
CA VAL A 257 5.26 -7.98 3.06
C VAL A 257 5.94 -7.71 4.41
N ASP A 258 7.25 -7.94 4.46
CA ASP A 258 8.06 -7.68 5.65
C ASP A 258 8.26 -6.17 5.93
N ILE A 259 8.70 -5.85 7.15
CA ILE A 259 8.87 -4.48 7.63
C ILE A 259 9.84 -3.66 6.76
N GLY A 260 10.88 -4.29 6.20
CA GLY A 260 11.83 -3.60 5.32
C GLY A 260 11.20 -3.20 3.99
N VAL A 261 10.32 -4.05 3.45
CA VAL A 261 9.57 -3.74 2.24
C VAL A 261 8.47 -2.71 2.54
N LYS A 262 7.80 -2.77 3.71
CA LYS A 262 6.85 -1.72 4.14
C LYS A 262 7.52 -0.35 4.15
N ALA A 263 8.67 -0.23 4.84
CA ALA A 263 9.45 1.02 4.89
C ALA A 263 9.81 1.55 3.49
N TYR A 264 10.23 0.65 2.59
CA TYR A 264 10.56 1.00 1.22
C TYR A 264 9.34 1.52 0.44
N ILE A 265 8.16 0.88 0.60
CA ILE A 265 6.91 1.32 -0.03
C ILE A 265 6.53 2.72 0.46
N TYR A 266 6.58 2.95 1.77
CA TYR A 266 6.29 4.27 2.34
C TYR A 266 7.23 5.35 1.82
N GLN A 267 8.52 5.04 1.69
CA GLN A 267 9.48 5.94 1.06
C GLN A 267 9.06 6.26 -0.38
N CYS A 268 8.72 5.25 -1.19
CA CYS A 268 8.28 5.47 -2.57
C CYS A 268 7.02 6.35 -2.65
N LEU A 269 6.04 6.16 -1.75
CA LEU A 269 4.83 6.98 -1.71
C LEU A 269 5.14 8.43 -1.29
N ARG A 270 6.03 8.65 -0.31
CA ARG A 270 6.49 10.00 0.06
C ARG A 270 7.17 10.72 -1.09
N GLU A 271 8.12 10.04 -1.75
CA GLU A 271 8.82 10.60 -2.92
C GLU A 271 7.87 10.93 -4.08
N ALA A 272 6.82 10.12 -4.28
CA ALA A 272 5.79 10.40 -5.28
C ALA A 272 4.94 11.62 -4.90
N LYS A 273 4.51 11.72 -3.63
CA LYS A 273 3.82 12.88 -3.08
C LYS A 273 4.64 14.17 -3.25
N GLU A 274 5.93 14.15 -2.91
CA GLU A 274 6.83 15.30 -3.02
C GLU A 274 6.99 15.80 -4.47
N LYS A 275 6.79 14.90 -5.45
CA LYS A 275 6.74 15.23 -6.89
C LYS A 275 5.38 15.77 -7.34
N GLY A 276 4.45 15.93 -6.41
CA GLY A 276 3.11 16.46 -6.69
C GLY A 276 2.07 15.41 -7.07
N MET A 277 2.37 14.10 -6.98
CA MET A 277 1.38 13.03 -7.24
C MET A 277 0.34 13.02 -6.12
N ALA A 278 -0.94 12.99 -6.48
CA ALA A 278 -2.06 12.78 -5.57
C ALA A 278 -2.22 11.28 -5.29
N ILE A 279 -2.28 10.88 -4.02
CA ILE A 279 -2.29 9.47 -3.62
C ILE A 279 -3.54 9.17 -2.78
N LEU A 280 -4.39 8.28 -3.27
CA LEU A 280 -5.49 7.71 -2.48
C LEU A 280 -4.99 6.40 -1.83
N LEU A 281 -4.70 6.47 -0.54
CA LEU A 281 -4.22 5.33 0.26
C LEU A 281 -5.40 4.67 0.97
N ILE A 282 -5.71 3.45 0.58
CA ILE A 282 -6.76 2.62 1.18
C ILE A 282 -6.08 1.56 2.04
N THR A 283 -6.44 1.47 3.31
CA THR A 283 -5.83 0.50 4.22
C THR A 283 -6.72 0.13 5.39
N ASP A 284 -6.58 -1.10 5.88
CA ASP A 284 -7.18 -1.61 7.10
C ASP A 284 -6.20 -1.54 8.31
N GLU A 285 -4.96 -1.06 8.09
CA GLU A 285 -3.96 -0.82 9.14
C GLU A 285 -4.02 0.65 9.60
N LEU A 286 -4.53 0.94 10.82
CA LEU A 286 -4.67 2.31 11.34
C LEU A 286 -3.32 3.02 11.49
N SER A 287 -2.29 2.32 11.92
CA SER A 287 -0.93 2.86 12.02
C SER A 287 -0.38 3.31 10.66
N GLU A 288 -0.76 2.64 9.56
CA GLU A 288 -0.35 3.03 8.21
C GLU A 288 -1.01 4.35 7.79
N VAL A 289 -2.33 4.47 7.97
CA VAL A 289 -3.03 5.70 7.59
C VAL A 289 -2.60 6.88 8.45
N LEU A 290 -2.44 6.70 9.78
CA LEU A 290 -1.92 7.72 10.69
C LEU A 290 -0.50 8.15 10.33
N GLY A 291 0.34 7.18 10.00
CA GLY A 291 1.74 7.45 9.67
C GLY A 291 1.94 8.16 8.33
N MET A 292 1.04 7.98 7.37
CA MET A 292 1.27 8.40 5.99
C MET A 292 0.34 9.50 5.48
N ALA A 293 -0.94 9.53 5.89
CA ALA A 293 -1.94 10.40 5.29
C ALA A 293 -1.82 11.88 5.74
N ASP A 294 -2.19 12.79 4.86
CA ASP A 294 -2.42 14.22 5.15
C ASP A 294 -3.85 14.45 5.65
N THR A 295 -4.81 13.79 5.03
CA THR A 295 -6.22 13.77 5.42
C THR A 295 -6.66 12.33 5.55
N ILE A 296 -7.40 12.01 6.60
CA ILE A 296 -7.96 10.67 6.84
C ILE A 296 -9.48 10.74 6.75
N ALA A 297 -10.07 9.96 5.85
CA ALA A 297 -11.49 9.71 5.82
C ALA A 297 -11.81 8.40 6.53
N VAL A 298 -12.64 8.47 7.54
CA VAL A 298 -13.14 7.29 8.26
C VAL A 298 -14.48 6.89 7.67
N MET A 299 -14.54 5.63 7.20
CA MET A 299 -15.74 5.09 6.57
C MET A 299 -16.45 4.07 7.44
N LYS A 300 -17.78 4.09 7.37
CA LYS A 300 -18.68 3.13 8.01
C LYS A 300 -19.93 2.96 7.14
N ASP A 301 -20.38 1.72 6.94
CA ASP A 301 -21.63 1.38 6.24
C ASP A 301 -21.79 2.04 4.84
N GLY A 302 -20.68 2.24 4.13
CA GLY A 302 -20.65 2.83 2.79
C GLY A 302 -20.60 4.36 2.76
N GLU A 303 -20.48 5.03 3.91
CA GLU A 303 -20.47 6.49 4.04
C GLU A 303 -19.16 7.00 4.64
N ILE A 304 -18.75 8.23 4.33
CA ILE A 304 -17.69 8.93 5.03
C ILE A 304 -18.29 9.56 6.29
N CYS A 305 -17.95 9.01 7.46
CA CYS A 305 -18.43 9.52 8.74
C CYS A 305 -17.67 10.77 9.19
N LYS A 306 -16.37 10.82 8.91
CA LYS A 306 -15.52 11.94 9.36
C LYS A 306 -14.30 12.12 8.48
N LEU A 307 -13.92 13.38 8.29
CA LEU A 307 -12.63 13.78 7.73
C LEU A 307 -11.75 14.34 8.84
N LEU A 308 -10.54 13.82 8.96
CA LEU A 308 -9.58 14.16 10.01
C LEU A 308 -8.28 14.65 9.34
N PRO A 309 -7.95 15.93 9.44
CA PRO A 309 -6.66 16.41 8.96
C PRO A 309 -5.53 15.88 9.87
N ARG A 310 -4.36 15.65 9.28
CA ARG A 310 -3.16 15.26 10.03
C ARG A 310 -2.86 16.25 11.15
N SER A 311 -2.70 15.73 12.36
CA SER A 311 -2.30 16.51 13.53
C SER A 311 -1.50 15.66 14.51
N ALA A 312 -0.77 16.32 15.43
CA ALA A 312 -0.02 15.63 16.48
C ALA A 312 -0.92 14.93 17.52
N GLU A 313 -2.19 15.32 17.59
CA GLU A 313 -3.17 14.78 18.55
C GLU A 313 -3.95 13.59 17.99
N LEU A 314 -3.78 13.29 16.70
CA LEU A 314 -4.52 12.20 16.05
C LEU A 314 -3.96 10.85 16.46
N SER A 315 -4.81 9.97 16.98
CA SER A 315 -4.45 8.64 17.48
C SER A 315 -5.34 7.54 16.90
N GLU A 316 -4.95 6.28 17.08
CA GLU A 316 -5.77 5.13 16.67
C GLU A 316 -7.11 5.13 17.42
N GLU A 317 -7.11 5.49 18.70
CA GLU A 317 -8.31 5.56 19.53
C GLU A 317 -9.33 6.54 18.93
N THR A 318 -8.87 7.74 18.51
CA THR A 318 -9.74 8.74 17.88
C THR A 318 -10.41 8.22 16.61
N ILE A 319 -9.70 7.40 15.82
CA ILE A 319 -10.26 6.80 14.61
C ILE A 319 -11.23 5.68 14.96
N ILE A 320 -10.90 4.83 15.93
CA ILE A 320 -11.75 3.71 16.37
C ILE A 320 -13.09 4.22 16.92
N GLU A 321 -13.09 5.32 17.70
CA GLU A 321 -14.32 5.95 18.21
C GLU A 321 -15.28 6.40 17.09
N VAL A 322 -14.76 6.75 15.92
CA VAL A 322 -15.58 7.13 14.75
C VAL A 322 -16.07 5.91 13.98
N MET A 323 -15.30 4.79 14.00
CA MET A 323 -15.67 3.55 13.29
C MET A 323 -16.77 2.75 14.03
N THR A 324 -16.88 2.90 15.34
CA THR A 324 -17.85 2.17 16.17
C THR A 324 -19.15 2.95 16.34
#